data_b7310700d4035889d3e90bd4735e1951
#
_entry.id   b7310700d4035889d3e90bd4735e1951
#
_cell.length_a   1.000
_cell.length_b   1.000
_cell.length_c   1.000
_cell.angle_alpha   90.00
_cell.angle_beta   90.00
_cell.angle_gamma   90.00
#
_symmetry.space_group_name_H-M   'P 1'
#
loop_
_entity.id
_entity.type
_entity.pdbx_description
1 polymer ?
#
loop_
_entity_poly.entity_id
_entity_poly.type
_entity_poly.pdbx_seq_one_letter_code
_entity_poly.pdbx_strand_id
1 'polypeptide(L)'
;MSEAALKSLSDMASEAHARIQQAYQTINPVVGVRRGMREMGIPADAMTIDCLRTRRRINLILHDEKPGLLLYQFSTLEEEAGNEFEHMSLTDVTVDTLYDWMRTYFSEDVPDSPTH
;
A
#
# COMPACT_ATOMS: atom_id res chain seq x y z
N MET A 1 -19.29 -5.97 -1.37
CA MET A 1 -18.31 -6.58 -1.73
C MET A 1 -17.04 -5.81 -1.73
N SER A 2 -16.59 -5.23 -2.86
CA SER A 2 -15.29 -4.58 -2.82
C SER A 2 -15.33 -3.33 -1.95
N GLU A 3 -16.48 -2.70 -1.76
CA GLU A 3 -16.52 -1.52 -0.91
C GLU A 3 -16.27 -1.85 0.56
N ALA A 4 -16.77 -2.99 1.01
CA ALA A 4 -16.48 -3.39 2.39
C ALA A 4 -15.01 -3.74 2.56
N ALA A 5 -14.44 -4.40 1.56
CA ALA A 5 -13.03 -4.74 1.60
C ALA A 5 -12.16 -3.49 1.55
N LEU A 6 -12.53 -2.52 0.69
CA LEU A 6 -11.80 -1.28 0.58
C LEU A 6 -11.85 -0.50 1.88
N LYS A 7 -13.03 -0.45 2.51
CA LYS A 7 -13.15 0.26 3.79
C LYS A 7 -12.30 -0.41 4.86
N SER A 8 -12.30 -1.73 4.91
CA SER A 8 -11.51 -2.45 5.88
C SER A 8 -10.02 -2.19 5.65
N LEU A 9 -9.59 -2.21 4.39
CA LEU A 9 -8.20 -1.95 4.08
C LEU A 9 -7.82 -0.51 4.42
N SER A 10 -8.73 0.43 4.14
CA SER A 10 -8.49 1.83 4.46
C SER A 10 -8.37 2.05 5.96
N ASP A 11 -9.22 1.38 6.75
CA ASP A 11 -9.14 1.50 8.20
C ASP A 11 -7.82 0.93 8.72
N MET A 12 -7.38 -0.20 8.17
CA MET A 12 -6.11 -0.79 8.57
C MET A 12 -4.94 0.12 8.19
N ALA A 13 -5.02 0.73 7.01
CA ALA A 13 -3.96 1.63 6.56
C ALA A 13 -3.89 2.86 7.46
N SER A 14 -5.04 3.39 7.88
CA SER A 14 -5.07 4.54 8.76
C SER A 14 -4.47 4.23 10.12
N GLU A 15 -4.76 3.04 10.65
CA GLU A 15 -4.20 2.67 11.94
C GLU A 15 -2.70 2.41 11.82
N ALA A 16 -2.26 1.76 10.75
CA ALA A 16 -0.83 1.54 10.53
C ALA A 16 -0.11 2.87 10.36
N HIS A 17 -0.75 3.81 9.68
CA HIS A 17 -0.21 5.15 9.50
C HIS A 17 0.01 5.84 10.85
N ALA A 18 -1.00 5.77 11.72
CA ALA A 18 -0.87 6.39 13.03
C ALA A 18 0.25 5.75 13.84
N ARG A 19 0.36 4.43 13.77
CA ARG A 19 1.41 3.73 14.50
C ARG A 19 2.79 4.10 14.01
N ILE A 20 2.96 4.20 12.69
CA ILE A 20 4.29 4.45 12.15
C ILE A 20 4.71 5.89 12.46
N GLN A 21 3.77 6.81 12.51
CA GLN A 21 4.09 8.19 12.88
C GLN A 21 4.55 8.30 14.33
N GLN A 22 4.00 7.45 15.19
CA GLN A 22 4.41 7.46 16.59
C GLN A 22 5.76 6.81 16.79
N ALA A 23 6.07 5.79 15.99
CA ALA A 23 7.31 5.05 16.14
C ALA A 23 8.47 5.70 15.41
N TYR A 24 8.19 6.34 14.28
CA TYR A 24 9.23 6.90 13.41
C TYR A 24 8.80 8.28 12.98
N GLN A 25 9.42 9.30 13.56
CA GLN A 25 9.01 10.67 13.27
C GLN A 25 9.34 11.09 11.84
N THR A 26 10.25 10.37 11.20
CA THR A 26 10.65 10.72 9.84
C THR A 26 9.84 10.00 8.78
N ILE A 27 8.98 9.08 9.16
CA ILE A 27 8.13 8.36 8.21
C ILE A 27 6.72 8.92 8.34
N ASN A 28 6.26 9.57 7.29
CA ASN A 28 4.95 10.20 7.28
C ASN A 28 4.24 9.85 5.98
N PRO A 29 3.66 8.64 5.91
CA PRO A 29 3.05 8.19 4.66
C PRO A 29 1.78 8.95 4.33
N VAL A 30 1.50 9.04 3.04
CA VAL A 30 0.26 9.62 2.54
C VAL A 30 -0.55 8.49 1.92
N VAL A 31 -1.76 8.29 2.43
CA VAL A 31 -2.65 7.23 1.96
C VAL A 31 -3.67 7.85 1.03
N GLY A 32 -3.82 7.30 -0.16
CA GLY A 32 -4.81 7.76 -1.11
C GLY A 32 -5.57 6.60 -1.71
N VAL A 33 -6.85 6.84 -1.98
CA VAL A 33 -7.70 5.85 -2.65
C VAL A 33 -7.97 6.37 -4.06
N ARG A 34 -7.82 5.48 -5.05
CA ARG A 34 -7.99 5.84 -6.43
C ARG A 34 -9.05 4.93 -7.04
N ARG A 35 -10.06 5.51 -7.61
CA ARG A 35 -11.16 4.78 -8.22
C ARG A 35 -11.24 5.01 -9.71
N GLY A 36 -10.19 5.55 -10.32
CA GLY A 36 -10.18 5.83 -11.74
C GLY A 36 -10.35 4.60 -12.61
N MET A 37 -9.93 3.44 -12.11
CA MET A 37 -10.11 2.21 -12.89
C MET A 37 -11.58 1.91 -13.12
N ARG A 38 -12.43 2.16 -12.13
CA ARG A 38 -13.87 1.92 -12.29
C ARG A 38 -14.46 2.86 -13.32
N GLU A 39 -13.96 4.07 -13.39
CA GLU A 39 -14.43 5.03 -14.37
C GLU A 39 -14.05 4.62 -15.80
N MET A 40 -13.02 3.79 -15.92
CA MET A 40 -12.57 3.28 -17.20
C MET A 40 -13.13 1.89 -17.49
N GLY A 41 -14.06 1.41 -16.67
CA GLY A 41 -14.66 0.10 -16.90
C GLY A 41 -13.94 -1.06 -16.27
N ILE A 42 -12.89 -0.81 -15.50
CA ILE A 42 -12.16 -1.87 -14.82
C ILE A 42 -12.74 -2.02 -13.41
N PRO A 43 -13.24 -3.21 -13.06
CA PRO A 43 -13.90 -3.39 -11.75
C PRO A 43 -12.88 -3.57 -10.63
N ALA A 44 -12.15 -2.52 -10.32
CA ALA A 44 -11.11 -2.58 -9.32
C ALA A 44 -10.92 -1.22 -8.65
N ASP A 45 -10.44 -1.25 -7.43
CA ASP A 45 -10.07 -0.05 -6.69
C ASP A 45 -8.61 -0.16 -6.32
N ALA A 46 -7.93 0.98 -6.32
CA ALA A 46 -6.52 1.04 -5.94
C ALA A 46 -6.34 1.94 -4.73
N MET A 47 -5.38 1.60 -3.92
CA MET A 47 -4.95 2.43 -2.81
C MET A 47 -3.44 2.58 -2.91
N THR A 48 -2.94 3.79 -2.70
CA THR A 48 -1.50 4.02 -2.69
C THR A 48 -1.08 4.52 -1.33
N ILE A 49 0.08 4.08 -0.90
CA ILE A 49 0.71 4.57 0.33
C ILE A 49 2.06 5.10 -0.10
N ASP A 50 2.25 6.41 0.03
CA ASP A 50 3.42 7.08 -0.51
C ASP A 50 4.25 7.65 0.61
N CYS A 51 5.56 7.48 0.50
CA CYS A 51 6.51 8.20 1.34
C CYS A 51 7.21 9.23 0.47
N LEU A 52 6.87 10.49 0.69
CA LEU A 52 7.40 11.56 -0.15
C LEU A 52 8.88 11.79 0.11
N ARG A 53 9.32 11.47 1.31
CA ARG A 53 10.71 11.69 1.67
C ARG A 53 11.65 10.74 0.94
N THR A 54 11.28 9.46 0.85
CA THR A 54 12.09 8.48 0.15
C THR A 54 11.63 8.25 -1.27
N ARG A 55 10.49 8.85 -1.64
CA ARG A 55 9.90 8.77 -2.97
C ARG A 55 9.54 7.33 -3.34
N ARG A 56 9.03 6.61 -2.36
CA ARG A 56 8.63 5.21 -2.54
C ARG A 56 7.13 5.10 -2.39
N ARG A 57 6.57 4.08 -3.04
CA ARG A 57 5.13 3.89 -3.10
C ARG A 57 4.80 2.43 -2.93
N ILE A 58 3.74 2.16 -2.18
CA ILE A 58 3.16 0.84 -2.09
C ILE A 58 1.81 0.90 -2.81
N ASN A 59 1.66 0.09 -3.83
CA ASN A 59 0.42 0.01 -4.60
C ASN A 59 -0.39 -1.17 -4.11
N LEU A 60 -1.67 -0.93 -3.83
CA LEU A 60 -2.60 -1.97 -3.37
C LEU A 60 -3.80 -1.95 -4.30
N ILE A 61 -4.22 -3.13 -4.75
CA ILE A 61 -5.35 -3.25 -5.66
C ILE A 61 -6.32 -4.30 -5.17
N LEU A 62 -7.60 -3.94 -5.13
CA LEU A 62 -8.69 -4.86 -4.84
C LEU A 62 -9.51 -5.01 -6.11
N HIS A 63 -9.50 -6.18 -6.71
CA HIS A 63 -10.17 -6.44 -7.97
C HIS A 63 -11.42 -7.27 -7.70
N ASP A 64 -12.56 -6.82 -8.25
CA ASP A 64 -13.84 -7.48 -7.99
C ASP A 64 -13.85 -8.92 -8.48
N GLU A 65 -13.09 -9.21 -9.52
CA GLU A 65 -13.05 -10.56 -10.08
C GLU A 65 -12.10 -11.48 -9.31
N LYS A 66 -11.40 -10.94 -8.33
CA LYS A 66 -10.53 -11.71 -7.47
C LYS A 66 -10.87 -11.40 -6.03
N PRO A 67 -12.09 -11.71 -5.60
CA PRO A 67 -12.49 -11.38 -4.24
C PRO A 67 -11.64 -12.17 -3.24
N GLY A 68 -11.34 -11.53 -2.14
CA GLY A 68 -10.54 -12.17 -1.10
C GLY A 68 -9.04 -12.10 -1.34
N LEU A 69 -8.59 -11.45 -2.43
CA LEU A 69 -7.16 -11.29 -2.69
C LEU A 69 -6.79 -9.82 -2.67
N LEU A 70 -5.63 -9.53 -2.14
CA LEU A 70 -5.00 -8.22 -2.23
C LEU A 70 -3.82 -8.34 -3.18
N LEU A 71 -3.81 -7.50 -4.20
CA LEU A 71 -2.67 -7.39 -5.10
C LEU A 71 -1.82 -6.22 -4.63
N TYR A 72 -0.51 -6.39 -4.60
CA TYR A 72 0.34 -5.33 -4.10
C TYR A 72 1.64 -5.28 -4.87
N GLN A 73 2.26 -4.10 -4.87
CA GLN A 73 3.51 -3.86 -5.58
C GLN A 73 4.25 -2.73 -4.89
N PHE A 74 5.55 -2.90 -4.73
CA PHE A 74 6.41 -1.85 -4.18
C PHE A 74 7.11 -1.16 -5.34
N SER A 75 7.01 0.17 -5.38
CA SER A 75 7.59 0.93 -6.48
C SER A 75 8.05 2.29 -5.96
N THR A 76 8.50 3.14 -6.86
CA THR A 76 8.84 4.52 -6.52
C THR A 76 7.79 5.45 -7.11
N LEU A 77 7.83 6.72 -6.67
CA LEU A 77 6.86 7.70 -7.17
C LEU A 77 7.08 8.02 -8.64
N GLU A 78 8.30 7.85 -9.13
CA GLU A 78 8.62 8.15 -10.52
C GLU A 78 8.24 7.03 -11.47
N GLU A 79 8.05 5.83 -10.96
CA GLU A 79 7.75 4.68 -11.80
C GLU A 79 6.26 4.49 -11.90
N GLU A 80 5.81 4.13 -13.09
CA GLU A 80 4.42 3.71 -13.24
C GLU A 80 4.29 2.29 -12.73
N ALA A 81 3.09 1.99 -12.24
CA ALA A 81 2.82 0.64 -11.77
C ALA A 81 2.97 -0.33 -12.92
N GLY A 82 3.80 -1.33 -12.74
CA GLY A 82 3.99 -2.35 -13.76
C GLY A 82 2.88 -3.37 -13.75
N ASN A 83 3.09 -4.43 -14.51
CA ASN A 83 2.10 -5.50 -14.62
C ASN A 83 2.31 -6.61 -13.62
N GLU A 84 3.41 -6.59 -12.91
CA GLU A 84 3.76 -7.67 -12.01
C GLU A 84 3.40 -7.31 -10.59
N PHE A 85 2.36 -7.93 -10.10
CA PHE A 85 1.89 -7.73 -8.73
C PHE A 85 2.00 -9.02 -7.97
N GLU A 86 2.41 -8.92 -6.71
CA GLU A 86 2.27 -10.02 -5.78
C GLU A 86 0.83 -10.08 -5.30
N HIS A 87 0.46 -11.18 -4.70
CA HIS A 87 -0.88 -11.28 -4.16
C HIS A 87 -0.83 -12.08 -2.86
N MET A 88 -1.79 -11.79 -2.00
CA MET A 88 -1.96 -12.53 -0.76
C MET A 88 -3.44 -12.54 -0.41
N SER A 89 -3.81 -13.45 0.47
CA SER A 89 -5.19 -13.51 0.94
C SER A 89 -5.51 -12.26 1.74
N LEU A 90 -6.63 -11.63 1.42
CA LEU A 90 -7.04 -10.44 2.13
C LEU A 90 -7.24 -10.72 3.63
N THR A 91 -7.65 -11.96 3.97
CA THR A 91 -7.82 -12.30 5.37
C THR A 91 -6.50 -12.38 6.13
N ASP A 92 -5.38 -12.45 5.42
CA ASP A 92 -4.08 -12.45 6.06
C ASP A 92 -3.51 -11.05 6.23
N VAL A 93 -4.16 -10.03 5.65
CA VAL A 93 -3.69 -8.66 5.76
C VAL A 93 -4.17 -8.09 7.09
N THR A 94 -3.25 -7.56 7.86
CA THR A 94 -3.56 -6.95 9.15
C THR A 94 -2.91 -5.59 9.23
N VAL A 95 -3.20 -4.87 10.30
CA VAL A 95 -2.54 -3.60 10.57
C VAL A 95 -1.03 -3.83 10.65
N ASP A 96 -0.61 -4.93 11.27
CA ASP A 96 0.81 -5.24 11.38
C ASP A 96 1.44 -5.46 10.02
N THR A 97 0.72 -6.07 9.09
CA THR A 97 1.21 -6.27 7.73
C THR A 97 1.56 -4.92 7.09
N LEU A 98 0.61 -3.99 7.14
CA LEU A 98 0.82 -2.69 6.52
C LEU A 98 1.87 -1.88 7.26
N TYR A 99 1.88 -1.98 8.58
CA TYR A 99 2.89 -1.30 9.37
C TYR A 99 4.29 -1.79 9.00
N ASP A 100 4.46 -3.11 8.88
CA ASP A 100 5.76 -3.67 8.53
C ASP A 100 6.18 -3.24 7.13
N TRP A 101 5.25 -3.23 6.19
CA TRP A 101 5.56 -2.78 4.83
C TRP A 101 6.03 -1.34 4.83
N MET A 102 5.32 -0.46 5.57
CA MET A 102 5.72 0.94 5.65
C MET A 102 7.08 1.07 6.33
N ARG A 103 7.28 0.34 7.43
CA ARG A 103 8.50 0.44 8.19
C ARG A 103 9.71 -0.01 7.37
N THR A 104 9.57 -1.14 6.69
CA THR A 104 10.71 -1.70 5.97
C THR A 104 10.96 -1.00 4.65
N TYR A 105 9.91 -0.57 3.97
CA TYR A 105 10.10 0.01 2.64
C TYR A 105 10.36 1.50 2.67
N PHE A 106 9.82 2.21 3.66
CA PHE A 106 9.95 3.66 3.73
C PHE A 106 11.09 4.11 4.62
N SER A 107 11.73 3.20 5.32
CA SER A 107 12.82 3.56 6.21
C SER A 107 14.08 3.84 5.40
N GLU A 108 14.73 4.96 5.72
CA GLU A 108 15.98 5.27 5.08
C GLU A 108 17.13 4.47 5.67
N ASP A 109 16.89 3.87 6.82
CA ASP A 109 17.89 3.06 7.45
C ASP A 109 18.02 1.71 6.81
N VAL A 110 17.11 1.39 5.91
CA VAL A 110 17.25 0.14 5.18
C VAL A 110 18.49 0.26 4.34
N PRO A 111 19.47 -0.57 4.65
CA PRO A 111 20.73 -0.46 3.94
C PRO A 111 20.51 -0.99 2.56
N ASP A 112 20.17 -0.17 1.76
CA ASP A 112 20.18 -0.54 0.44
C ASP A 112 21.45 -0.19 -0.07
N SER A 113 21.68 0.08 0.55
CA SER A 113 22.73 0.35 0.34
C SER A 113 23.66 -0.40 0.90
N PRO A 114 23.75 -0.98 0.76
CA PRO A 114 24.40 -1.43 1.30
C PRO A 114 25.38 -1.13 1.09
N THR A 115 25.28 -1.00 0.99
CA THR A 115 25.82 -0.76 0.85
C THR A 115 26.23 -0.35 0.95
N HIS A 116 26.21 -0.24 0.98
CA HIS A 116 26.44 0.33 1.07
C HIS A 116 26.95 0.33 1.21
#